data_bf4d730847af9447f295986257d53c1a
#
_entry.id   bf4d730847af9447f295986257d53c1a
#
_cell.length_a   1.000
_cell.length_b   1.000
_cell.length_c   1.000
_cell.angle_alpha   90.00
_cell.angle_beta   90.00
_cell.angle_gamma   90.00
#
_symmetry.space_group_name_H-M   'P 1'
#
loop_
_entity.id
_entity.type
_entity.pdbx_description
1 polymer ?
#
loop_
_entity_poly.entity_id
_entity_poly.type
_entity_poly.pdbx_seq_one_letter_code
_entity_poly.pdbx_strand_id
1 'polypeptide(L)'
;MRVIVFVKATDDSEKGILPTTELLEAMGKFNEELINAGIMRVGDGLKPSSQGKRIAFDGPGRTVIDGPFAETRELVAGFWLWEVKDMDEAVAWVKRCPNPMPGPSEIEIRPLYEMADFQ
;
A
#
# COMPACT_ATOMS: atom_id res chain seq x y z
N MET A 1 -15.79 8.99 -0.60
CA MET A 1 -14.53 9.15 -1.36
C MET A 1 -13.70 7.89 -1.21
N ARG A 2 -13.24 7.33 -2.30
CA ARG A 2 -12.34 6.18 -2.25
C ARG A 2 -10.89 6.66 -2.25
N VAL A 3 -10.06 6.02 -1.45
CA VAL A 3 -8.62 6.27 -1.42
C VAL A 3 -7.87 4.96 -1.52
N ILE A 4 -6.73 4.99 -2.21
CA ILE A 4 -5.75 3.91 -2.14
C ILE A 4 -4.70 4.32 -1.09
N VAL A 5 -4.34 3.36 -0.25
CA VAL A 5 -3.39 3.58 0.85
C VAL A 5 -2.22 2.65 0.62
N PHE A 6 -1.06 3.22 0.34
CA PHE A 6 0.15 2.45 0.02
C PHE A 6 1.06 2.37 1.24
N VAL A 7 1.41 1.14 1.62
CA VAL A 7 2.50 0.91 2.56
C VAL A 7 3.79 0.95 1.75
N LYS A 8 4.62 1.96 1.99
CA LYS A 8 5.88 2.09 1.24
C LYS A 8 6.88 1.05 1.70
N ALA A 9 7.65 0.53 0.75
CA ALA A 9 8.64 -0.50 1.03
C ALA A 9 9.82 0.03 1.81
N THR A 10 10.50 -0.88 2.51
CA THR A 10 11.78 -0.65 3.17
C THR A 10 12.77 -1.70 2.66
N ASP A 11 14.05 -1.52 3.00
CA ASP A 11 15.07 -2.52 2.64
C ASP A 11 14.70 -3.90 3.17
N ASP A 12 14.16 -3.98 4.39
CA ASP A 12 13.74 -5.26 4.98
C ASP A 12 12.61 -5.90 4.20
N SER A 13 11.58 -5.14 3.81
CA SER A 13 10.48 -5.70 3.04
C SER A 13 10.94 -6.18 1.66
N GLU A 14 11.88 -5.47 1.03
CA GLU A 14 12.44 -5.88 -0.27
C GLU A 14 13.31 -7.13 -0.17
N LYS A 15 13.90 -7.39 0.99
CA LYS A 15 14.64 -8.64 1.26
C LYS A 15 13.72 -9.82 1.57
N GLY A 16 12.41 -9.58 1.68
CA GLY A 16 11.44 -10.61 2.00
C GLY A 16 11.40 -10.98 3.47
N ILE A 17 11.90 -10.12 4.36
CA ILE A 17 11.80 -10.31 5.80
C ILE A 17 10.34 -10.16 6.21
N LEU A 18 9.78 -11.22 6.79
CA LEU A 18 8.37 -11.24 7.16
C LEU A 18 8.14 -10.46 8.47
N PRO A 19 6.95 -9.88 8.63
CA PRO A 19 6.59 -9.21 9.88
C PRO A 19 6.54 -10.19 11.06
N THR A 20 6.73 -9.66 12.26
CA THR A 20 6.63 -10.46 13.49
C THR A 20 5.18 -10.90 13.73
N THR A 21 5.00 -11.94 14.57
CA THR A 21 3.67 -12.38 14.97
C THR A 21 2.90 -11.26 15.66
N GLU A 22 3.55 -10.49 16.51
CA GLU A 22 2.95 -9.36 17.22
C GLU A 22 2.42 -8.30 16.24
N LEU A 23 3.20 -7.99 15.21
CA LEU A 23 2.77 -7.03 14.19
C LEU A 23 1.59 -7.57 13.38
N LEU A 24 1.62 -8.85 13.00
CA LEU A 24 0.51 -9.48 12.27
C LEU A 24 -0.78 -9.43 13.09
N GLU A 25 -0.69 -9.70 14.40
CA GLU A 25 -1.84 -9.62 15.30
C GLU A 25 -2.38 -8.19 15.42
N ALA A 26 -1.48 -7.21 15.62
CA ALA A 26 -1.86 -5.81 15.71
C ALA A 26 -2.50 -5.30 14.42
N MET A 27 -1.95 -5.70 13.29
CA MET A 27 -2.49 -5.33 11.97
C MET A 27 -3.84 -5.99 11.73
N GLY A 28 -4.00 -7.25 12.16
CA GLY A 28 -5.28 -7.94 12.08
C GLY A 28 -6.37 -7.21 12.86
N LYS A 29 -6.06 -6.73 14.05
CA LYS A 29 -7.02 -5.94 14.86
C LYS A 29 -7.36 -4.61 14.19
N PHE A 30 -6.37 -3.93 13.63
CA PHE A 30 -6.60 -2.69 12.90
C PHE A 30 -7.50 -2.93 11.69
N ASN A 31 -7.26 -3.99 10.93
CA ASN A 31 -8.10 -4.36 9.79
C ASN A 31 -9.53 -4.67 10.22
N GLU A 32 -9.73 -5.35 11.35
CA GLU A 32 -11.08 -5.59 11.89
C GLU A 32 -11.81 -4.28 12.20
N GLU A 33 -11.11 -3.31 12.78
CA GLU A 33 -11.69 -1.99 13.06
C GLU A 33 -12.12 -1.29 11.76
N LEU A 34 -11.28 -1.35 10.72
CA LEU A 34 -11.60 -0.79 9.42
C LEU A 34 -12.83 -1.45 8.79
N ILE A 35 -12.90 -2.77 8.88
CA ILE A 35 -14.03 -3.55 8.35
C ILE A 35 -15.31 -3.20 9.11
N ASN A 36 -15.25 -3.19 10.44
CA ASN A 36 -16.40 -2.89 11.28
C ASN A 36 -16.91 -1.45 11.09
N ALA A 37 -16.02 -0.53 10.78
CA ALA A 37 -16.39 0.86 10.49
C ALA A 37 -16.88 1.06 9.06
N GLY A 38 -16.87 0.02 8.22
CA GLY A 38 -17.26 0.12 6.81
C GLY A 38 -16.27 0.83 5.92
N ILE A 39 -15.02 0.93 6.35
CA ILE A 39 -13.96 1.68 5.65
C ILE A 39 -13.22 0.81 4.62
N MET A 40 -12.82 -0.38 5.02
CA MET A 40 -11.98 -1.25 4.20
C MET A 40 -12.77 -1.94 3.10
N ARG A 41 -12.30 -1.83 1.86
CA ARG A 41 -12.83 -2.59 0.70
C ARG A 41 -11.89 -3.73 0.34
N VAL A 42 -10.59 -3.46 0.26
CA VAL A 42 -9.55 -4.43 -0.06
C VAL A 42 -8.31 -4.08 0.76
N GLY A 43 -7.51 -5.07 1.11
CA GLY A 43 -6.22 -4.85 1.74
C GLY A 43 -5.36 -6.09 1.60
N ASP A 44 -4.14 -5.94 1.07
CA ASP A 44 -3.22 -7.04 0.85
C ASP A 44 -1.77 -6.57 0.92
N GLY A 45 -0.90 -7.48 1.33
CA GLY A 45 0.54 -7.30 1.22
C GLY A 45 1.04 -7.67 -0.15
N LEU A 46 2.16 -7.10 -0.54
CA LEU A 46 2.84 -7.42 -1.79
C LEU A 46 4.16 -8.11 -1.49
N LYS A 47 4.51 -9.07 -2.35
CA LYS A 47 5.82 -9.70 -2.33
C LYS A 47 6.88 -8.70 -2.80
N PRO A 48 8.17 -8.92 -2.49
CA PRO A 48 9.25 -8.03 -2.92
C PRO A 48 9.29 -7.81 -4.44
N SER A 49 9.84 -6.68 -4.86
CA SER A 49 9.92 -6.33 -6.28
C SER A 49 10.76 -7.33 -7.10
N SER A 50 11.62 -8.12 -6.43
CA SER A 50 12.36 -9.20 -7.09
C SER A 50 11.45 -10.23 -7.77
N GLN A 51 10.19 -10.33 -7.34
CA GLN A 51 9.19 -11.22 -7.94
C GLN A 51 8.26 -10.48 -8.91
N GLY A 52 8.50 -9.21 -9.14
CA GLY A 52 7.70 -8.38 -10.02
C GLY A 52 8.37 -8.11 -11.36
N LYS A 53 7.60 -7.52 -12.25
CA LYS A 53 8.07 -7.11 -13.56
C LYS A 53 7.48 -5.74 -13.91
N ARG A 54 8.23 -5.01 -14.71
CA ARG A 54 7.74 -3.79 -15.35
C ARG A 54 7.75 -4.00 -16.85
N ILE A 55 6.83 -3.36 -17.55
CA ILE A 55 6.79 -3.37 -19.00
C ILE A 55 6.89 -1.93 -19.46
N ALA A 56 7.96 -1.64 -20.21
CA ALA A 56 8.17 -0.31 -20.74
C ALA A 56 7.52 -0.19 -22.12
N PHE A 57 6.82 0.91 -22.33
CA PHE A 57 6.14 1.22 -23.59
C PHE A 57 6.88 2.35 -24.29
N ASP A 58 7.21 2.13 -25.56
CA ASP A 58 7.81 3.15 -26.42
C ASP A 58 7.27 2.95 -27.85
N GLY A 59 6.27 3.75 -28.22
CA GLY A 59 5.53 3.52 -29.46
C GLY A 59 4.94 2.11 -29.48
N PRO A 60 5.22 1.29 -30.53
CA PRO A 60 4.80 -0.11 -30.57
C PRO A 60 5.65 -1.03 -29.70
N GLY A 61 6.78 -0.52 -29.20
CA GLY A 61 7.71 -1.32 -28.39
C GLY A 61 7.17 -1.68 -27.04
N ARG A 62 7.51 -2.89 -26.57
CA ARG A 62 7.15 -3.41 -25.26
C ARG A 62 8.37 -4.16 -24.71
N THR A 63 8.97 -3.61 -23.66
CA THR A 63 10.16 -4.21 -23.04
C THR A 63 9.82 -4.68 -21.65
N VAL A 64 10.10 -5.95 -21.35
CA VAL A 64 9.91 -6.53 -20.02
C VAL A 64 11.17 -6.27 -19.19
N ILE A 65 10.99 -5.72 -18.01
CA ILE A 65 12.06 -5.43 -17.06
C ILE A 65 11.80 -6.25 -15.81
N ASP A 66 12.73 -7.14 -15.48
CA ASP A 66 12.62 -7.94 -14.26
C ASP A 66 13.05 -7.13 -13.04
N GLY A 67 12.34 -7.33 -11.90
CA GLY A 67 12.81 -6.81 -10.63
C GLY A 67 14.05 -7.55 -10.14
N PRO A 68 14.67 -7.11 -9.05
CA PRO A 68 14.22 -6.01 -8.20
C PRO A 68 14.46 -4.62 -8.81
N PHE A 69 13.71 -3.63 -8.31
CA PHE A 69 13.81 -2.25 -8.78
C PHE A 69 14.57 -1.40 -7.75
N ALA A 70 15.32 -0.40 -8.22
CA ALA A 70 16.34 0.25 -7.41
C ALA A 70 15.81 1.23 -6.35
N GLU A 71 14.73 1.92 -6.62
CA GLU A 71 14.25 3.00 -5.76
C GLU A 71 13.31 2.48 -4.68
N THR A 72 13.87 1.82 -3.65
CA THR A 72 13.11 1.14 -2.59
C THR A 72 12.03 2.03 -1.98
N ARG A 73 12.33 3.31 -1.72
CA ARG A 73 11.36 4.25 -1.11
C ARG A 73 10.15 4.54 -2.00
N GLU A 74 10.28 4.32 -3.30
CA GLU A 74 9.21 4.51 -4.27
C GLU A 74 8.38 3.23 -4.46
N LEU A 75 8.85 2.11 -3.94
CA LEU A 75 8.18 0.83 -4.06
C LEU A 75 7.07 0.69 -3.02
N VAL A 76 6.16 -0.24 -3.27
CA VAL A 76 5.00 -0.49 -2.42
C VAL A 76 5.08 -1.91 -1.87
N ALA A 77 4.94 -2.05 -0.55
CA ALA A 77 4.96 -3.35 0.13
C ALA A 77 3.55 -3.87 0.46
N GLY A 78 2.54 -3.03 0.33
CA GLY A 78 1.17 -3.41 0.59
C GLY A 78 0.23 -2.26 0.29
N PHE A 79 -1.06 -2.55 0.28
CA PHE A 79 -2.05 -1.52 -0.02
C PHE A 79 -3.39 -1.83 0.62
N TRP A 80 -4.19 -0.78 0.80
CA TRP A 80 -5.62 -0.87 1.07
C TRP A 80 -6.39 -0.02 0.07
N LEU A 81 -7.61 -0.43 -0.19
CA LEU A 81 -8.62 0.43 -0.80
C LEU A 81 -9.67 0.72 0.28
N TRP A 82 -9.85 2.00 0.60
CA TRP A 82 -10.79 2.44 1.63
C TRP A 82 -11.86 3.35 1.03
N GLU A 83 -13.05 3.26 1.61
CA GLU A 83 -14.11 4.25 1.42
C GLU A 83 -14.17 5.13 2.66
N VAL A 84 -13.88 6.42 2.51
CA VAL A 84 -13.85 7.41 3.60
C VAL A 84 -14.68 8.62 3.24
N LYS A 85 -15.00 9.41 4.25
CA LYS A 85 -15.75 10.65 4.05
C LYS A 85 -14.90 11.69 3.31
N ASP A 86 -13.64 11.85 3.73
CA ASP A 86 -12.71 12.83 3.19
C ASP A 86 -11.27 12.42 3.51
N MET A 87 -10.30 13.21 3.05
CA MET A 87 -8.89 12.94 3.30
C MET A 87 -8.54 13.02 4.79
N ASP A 88 -9.17 13.91 5.55
CA ASP A 88 -8.91 14.02 6.99
C ASP A 88 -9.27 12.74 7.71
N GLU A 89 -10.37 12.09 7.35
CA GLU A 89 -10.74 10.79 7.90
C GLU A 89 -9.71 9.73 7.55
N ALA A 90 -9.24 9.70 6.30
CA ALA A 90 -8.21 8.76 5.89
C ALA A 90 -6.92 8.94 6.68
N VAL A 91 -6.48 10.18 6.87
CA VAL A 91 -5.29 10.49 7.68
C VAL A 91 -5.47 10.05 9.13
N ALA A 92 -6.65 10.30 9.70
CA ALA A 92 -6.95 9.90 11.08
C ALA A 92 -6.85 8.38 11.25
N TRP A 93 -7.35 7.61 10.27
CA TRP A 93 -7.23 6.15 10.31
C TRP A 93 -5.79 5.69 10.18
N VAL A 94 -5.01 6.27 9.27
CA VAL A 94 -3.59 5.89 9.09
C VAL A 94 -2.79 6.17 10.36
N LYS A 95 -3.08 7.26 11.08
CA LYS A 95 -2.40 7.56 12.35
C LYS A 95 -2.65 6.50 13.43
N ARG A 96 -3.71 5.72 13.33
CA ARG A 96 -4.02 4.62 14.24
C ARG A 96 -3.39 3.29 13.80
N CYS A 97 -2.87 3.23 12.59
CA CYS A 97 -2.26 2.02 12.06
C CYS A 97 -0.97 1.69 12.81
N PRO A 98 -0.77 0.43 13.22
CA PRO A 98 0.55 0.00 13.69
C PRO A 98 1.59 0.26 12.61
N ASN A 99 2.79 0.68 12.99
CA ASN A 99 3.86 0.84 12.01
C ASN A 99 4.09 -0.52 11.33
N PRO A 100 3.89 -0.64 10.00
CA PRO A 100 4.01 -1.92 9.31
C PRO A 100 5.45 -2.41 9.15
N MET A 101 6.42 -1.60 9.55
CA MET A 101 7.84 -1.89 9.39
C MET A 101 8.57 -1.81 10.72
N PRO A 102 9.74 -2.48 10.87
CA PRO A 102 10.48 -2.47 12.14
C PRO A 102 11.16 -1.14 12.46
N GLY A 103 11.26 -0.23 11.51
CA GLY A 103 11.89 1.07 11.69
C GLY A 103 11.06 2.18 11.08
N PRO A 104 11.66 3.37 10.87
CA PRO A 104 10.94 4.46 10.21
C PRO A 104 10.39 4.03 8.86
N SER A 105 9.14 4.39 8.60
CA SER A 105 8.46 4.04 7.36
C SER A 105 7.42 5.08 7.01
N GLU A 106 6.84 4.95 5.82
CA GLU A 106 5.82 5.88 5.35
C GLU A 106 4.64 5.14 4.77
N ILE A 107 3.47 5.74 4.90
CA ILE A 107 2.24 5.33 4.23
C ILE A 107 1.78 6.52 3.39
N GLU A 108 1.47 6.24 2.13
CA GLU A 108 0.98 7.26 1.20
C GLU A 108 -0.50 7.06 0.94
N ILE A 109 -1.27 8.13 0.95
CA ILE A 109 -2.72 8.09 0.68
C ILE A 109 -2.98 8.88 -0.60
N ARG A 110 -3.68 8.27 -1.56
CA ARG A 110 -4.03 8.90 -2.83
C ARG A 110 -5.54 8.74 -3.08
N PRO A 111 -6.28 9.82 -3.31
CA PRO A 111 -7.67 9.66 -3.74
C PRO A 111 -7.75 9.09 -5.15
N LEU A 112 -8.76 8.27 -5.40
CA LEU A 112 -9.04 7.74 -6.72
C LEU A 112 -9.81 8.79 -7.54
N TYR A 113 -9.60 8.75 -8.86
CA TYR A 113 -10.53 9.44 -9.74
C TYR A 113 -11.90 8.79 -9.63
N GLU A 114 -12.93 9.63 -9.62
CA GLU A 114 -14.32 9.21 -9.70
C GLU A 114 -14.94 9.71 -11.02
N MET A 115 -16.09 9.17 -11.38
CA MET A 115 -16.73 9.58 -12.66
C MET A 115 -16.94 11.09 -12.74
N ALA A 116 -17.28 11.73 -11.62
CA ALA A 116 -17.50 13.17 -11.58
C ALA A 116 -16.23 13.97 -11.96
N ASP A 117 -15.04 13.43 -11.74
CA ASP A 117 -13.78 14.11 -12.08
C ASP A 117 -13.55 14.24 -13.57
N PHE A 118 -14.25 13.43 -14.38
CA PHE A 118 -14.14 13.41 -15.84
C PHE A 118 -15.26 14.18 -16.56
N GLN A 119 -16.15 14.82 -15.81
CA GLN A 119 -17.31 15.52 -16.34
C GLN A 119 -17.19 17.03 -16.29
#